data_74fd570ee8f8f24e8f38b01756b4d2fc
#
_entry.id   74fd570ee8f8f24e8f38b01756b4d2fc
#
_cell.length_a   1.000
_cell.length_b   1.000
_cell.length_c   1.000
_cell.angle_alpha   90.00
_cell.angle_beta   90.00
_cell.angle_gamma   90.00
#
_symmetry.space_group_name_H-M   'P 1'
#
loop_
_entity.id
_entity.type
_entity.pdbx_description
1 polymer ?
#
loop_
_entity_poly.entity_id
_entity_poly.type
_entity_poly.pdbx_seq_one_letter_code
_entity_poly.pdbx_strand_id
1 'polypeptide(L)'
;MSVIKFRKGWFISLLFLLLHFDAFSQLLAPGTPILDEFSRRQQLINPGKAADPERLAIRPILADAVGLKKTSDSKKKLFEFSVLPLFINQTINTQRPYGWGDFGIPPGRGFQHYLSGGFFASLGFLNLQFQPEVVFAQDKPFQGFSDGFSPAVQRARFHYWNNDDTPETFSDGGYSRFWWGQSSLTASFGAFEIGASTRSIWWGAGQWSSLTFSNNAESFPHFTLNTTRPAKTPIGNFEGQVLVGRLENSGREASQIPQLNDRYFLPFNGDWRYLNALMLSYQPKWVPGLFIGFLRTFQQYDENRGDTFRDYMPIFDAFQKKNFFEDGNTLAFDNEARDQQAVIFLRLVNKEAKAEIYGEYGRRDHSYDWREALMNPEHARAYLMGFQKLFSLKKENKYFQIRGEMTQHQESVNRYIRYEGLGGRTSWATHYQVRGFVNRGQPLGTGIGTGSNSQTLEFSFVEEFDKLGIIVERIANHQDFYYRAFGQQKEVQPWVDLSAGLIFDKRWNNFLLGSKLQLVNGRNYQWQSADNSSPEFPSGNHLLSFHGNLQLVYLWDYKNK
;
A
#
# COMPACT_ATOMS: atom_id res chain seq x y z
N MET A 1 43.75 -31.16 21.11
CA MET A 1 42.76 -31.59 20.08
C MET A 1 41.64 -32.36 20.80
N SER A 2 40.54 -31.70 21.16
CA SER A 2 39.37 -32.35 21.76
C SER A 2 38.26 -32.38 20.70
N VAL A 3 37.94 -33.61 20.29
CA VAL A 3 36.87 -33.89 19.30
C VAL A 3 35.53 -33.77 20.00
N ILE A 4 34.73 -32.75 19.64
CA ILE A 4 33.36 -32.60 20.09
C ILE A 4 32.53 -33.69 19.45
N LYS A 5 32.14 -34.71 20.22
CA LYS A 5 31.16 -35.74 19.81
C LYS A 5 29.78 -35.09 19.77
N PHE A 6 29.29 -34.70 18.58
CA PHE A 6 27.89 -34.37 18.34
C PHE A 6 27.02 -35.61 18.62
N ARG A 7 26.19 -35.53 19.66
CA ARG A 7 25.24 -36.59 20.03
C ARG A 7 24.16 -36.70 18.97
N LYS A 8 24.07 -37.86 18.30
CA LYS A 8 23.01 -38.21 17.31
C LYS A 8 21.57 -38.00 17.83
N GLY A 9 21.37 -37.92 19.15
CA GLY A 9 20.05 -37.68 19.75
C GLY A 9 19.48 -36.28 19.50
N TRP A 10 20.28 -35.25 19.28
CA TRP A 10 19.80 -33.89 18.99
C TRP A 10 19.22 -33.75 17.57
N PHE A 11 19.75 -34.50 16.61
CA PHE A 11 19.23 -34.52 15.24
C PHE A 11 17.86 -35.20 15.16
N ILE A 12 17.65 -36.25 15.95
CA ILE A 12 16.36 -36.97 16.01
C ILE A 12 15.31 -36.13 16.74
N SER A 13 15.67 -35.41 17.82
CA SER A 13 14.77 -34.47 18.52
C SER A 13 14.42 -33.26 17.67
N LEU A 14 15.36 -32.73 16.90
CA LEU A 14 15.09 -31.66 15.93
C LEU A 14 14.18 -32.15 14.78
N LEU A 15 14.38 -33.39 14.31
CA LEU A 15 13.53 -34.03 13.29
C LEU A 15 12.11 -34.31 13.83
N PHE A 16 11.96 -34.69 15.11
CA PHE A 16 10.64 -34.86 15.77
C PHE A 16 9.94 -33.54 16.07
N LEU A 17 10.66 -32.44 16.36
CA LEU A 17 10.10 -31.09 16.44
C LEU A 17 9.59 -30.62 15.05
N LEU A 18 10.18 -31.10 13.96
CA LEU A 18 9.77 -30.79 12.59
C LEU A 18 8.52 -31.58 12.12
N LEU A 19 8.02 -32.55 12.88
CA LEU A 19 6.87 -33.38 12.51
C LEU A 19 5.51 -32.89 13.04
N HIS A 20 5.47 -31.75 13.76
CA HIS A 20 4.24 -31.16 14.28
C HIS A 20 3.90 -29.84 13.59
N PHE A 21 3.86 -29.82 12.26
CA PHE A 21 3.48 -28.64 11.50
C PHE A 21 2.00 -28.70 11.12
N ASP A 22 1.28 -27.66 11.49
CA ASP A 22 -0.07 -27.45 10.98
C ASP A 22 0.03 -27.07 9.50
N ALA A 23 -0.74 -27.75 8.65
CA ALA A 23 -0.86 -27.37 7.25
C ALA A 23 -1.49 -25.98 7.18
N PHE A 24 -0.80 -25.03 6.51
CA PHE A 24 -1.25 -23.66 6.43
C PHE A 24 -2.29 -23.48 5.33
N SER A 25 -3.22 -22.61 5.60
CA SER A 25 -4.29 -22.21 4.70
C SER A 25 -3.75 -21.39 3.53
N GLN A 26 -4.45 -21.43 2.40
CA GLN A 26 -4.20 -20.56 1.26
C GLN A 26 -4.28 -19.11 1.66
N LEU A 27 -3.40 -18.28 1.10
CA LEU A 27 -3.37 -16.84 1.34
C LEU A 27 -4.01 -16.11 0.16
N LEU A 28 -4.95 -15.23 0.45
CA LEU A 28 -5.61 -14.38 -0.54
C LEU A 28 -4.88 -13.04 -0.66
N ALA A 29 -4.82 -12.51 -1.85
CA ALA A 29 -4.21 -11.21 -2.11
C ALA A 29 -4.86 -10.11 -1.25
N PRO A 30 -4.08 -9.23 -0.61
CA PRO A 30 -4.62 -8.06 0.07
C PRO A 30 -5.21 -7.08 -0.96
N GLY A 31 -6.18 -6.28 -0.52
CA GLY A 31 -6.80 -5.26 -1.38
C GLY A 31 -7.89 -5.79 -2.28
N THR A 32 -8.48 -6.96 -1.98
CA THR A 32 -9.76 -7.40 -2.56
C THR A 32 -10.89 -6.85 -1.69
N PRO A 33 -11.52 -5.69 -2.03
CA PRO A 33 -12.39 -4.96 -1.11
C PRO A 33 -13.49 -5.81 -0.49
N ILE A 34 -14.20 -6.61 -1.28
CA ILE A 34 -15.30 -7.45 -0.79
C ILE A 34 -14.82 -8.48 0.26
N LEU A 35 -13.63 -9.05 0.12
CA LEU A 35 -13.07 -10.02 1.07
C LEU A 35 -12.47 -9.32 2.29
N ASP A 36 -11.70 -8.27 2.06
CA ASP A 36 -11.05 -7.48 3.11
C ASP A 36 -12.09 -6.86 4.06
N GLU A 37 -13.12 -6.24 3.49
CA GLU A 37 -14.20 -5.63 4.28
C GLU A 37 -15.01 -6.66 5.04
N PHE A 38 -15.34 -7.79 4.42
CA PHE A 38 -16.04 -8.88 5.09
C PHE A 38 -15.24 -9.37 6.30
N SER A 39 -13.96 -9.69 6.11
CA SER A 39 -13.08 -10.14 7.20
C SER A 39 -13.00 -9.11 8.33
N ARG A 40 -12.85 -7.84 7.99
CA ARG A 40 -12.76 -6.75 8.97
C ARG A 40 -14.09 -6.55 9.73
N ARG A 41 -15.24 -6.64 9.06
CA ARG A 41 -16.57 -6.62 9.71
C ARG A 41 -16.76 -7.77 10.67
N GLN A 42 -16.31 -8.99 10.31
CA GLN A 42 -16.43 -10.16 11.21
C GLN A 42 -15.70 -9.94 12.54
N GLN A 43 -14.58 -9.23 12.55
CA GLN A 43 -13.89 -8.87 13.78
C GLN A 43 -14.71 -7.94 14.70
N LEU A 44 -15.62 -7.14 14.15
CA LEU A 44 -16.53 -6.25 14.90
C LEU A 44 -17.81 -6.95 15.38
N ILE A 45 -18.27 -7.96 14.64
CA ILE A 45 -19.58 -8.60 14.87
C ILE A 45 -19.46 -9.86 15.74
N ASN A 46 -18.52 -10.75 15.42
CA ASN A 46 -18.41 -12.10 15.99
C ASN A 46 -17.01 -12.41 16.52
N PRO A 47 -16.70 -11.98 17.74
CA PRO A 47 -15.35 -12.15 18.30
C PRO A 47 -14.93 -13.61 18.60
N GLY A 48 -15.85 -14.58 18.54
CA GLY A 48 -15.55 -15.97 18.89
C GLY A 48 -15.81 -17.00 17.78
N LYS A 49 -16.43 -16.61 16.67
CA LYS A 49 -16.75 -17.50 15.53
C LYS A 49 -15.89 -17.25 14.29
N ALA A 50 -15.14 -16.16 14.22
CA ALA A 50 -14.16 -15.99 13.19
C ALA A 50 -13.09 -17.07 13.41
N ALA A 51 -12.87 -17.92 12.41
CA ALA A 51 -11.84 -18.94 12.43
C ALA A 51 -10.43 -18.34 12.52
N ASP A 52 -10.31 -17.02 12.36
CA ASP A 52 -9.06 -16.28 12.42
C ASP A 52 -8.97 -15.46 13.71
N PRO A 53 -7.91 -15.61 14.50
CA PRO A 53 -7.61 -14.69 15.58
C PRO A 53 -7.51 -13.28 15.00
N GLU A 54 -7.93 -12.30 15.78
CA GLU A 54 -7.88 -10.91 15.40
C GLU A 54 -6.52 -10.55 14.85
N ARG A 55 -6.50 -10.12 13.60
CA ARG A 55 -5.30 -9.66 12.90
C ARG A 55 -5.39 -8.17 12.67
N LEU A 56 -4.29 -7.50 12.81
CA LEU A 56 -4.28 -6.09 12.53
C LEU A 56 -3.68 -5.75 11.18
N ALA A 57 -2.47 -6.16 11.00
CA ALA A 57 -1.56 -5.41 10.15
C ALA A 57 -1.01 -6.23 9.00
N ILE A 58 -0.86 -7.53 9.20
CA ILE A 58 -0.33 -8.38 8.14
C ILE A 58 -1.50 -8.99 7.39
N ARG A 59 -1.70 -8.50 6.19
CA ARG A 59 -2.43 -9.22 5.17
C ARG A 59 -1.39 -10.00 4.37
N PRO A 60 -1.67 -11.12 3.79
CA PRO A 60 -2.94 -11.54 3.19
C PRO A 60 -3.90 -12.19 4.17
N ILE A 61 -5.16 -12.28 3.73
CA ILE A 61 -6.23 -12.95 4.46
C ILE A 61 -6.13 -14.46 4.23
N LEU A 62 -6.35 -15.25 5.28
CA LEU A 62 -6.48 -16.69 5.13
C LEU A 62 -7.81 -17.04 4.43
N ALA A 63 -7.80 -17.96 3.49
CA ALA A 63 -8.99 -18.38 2.76
C ALA A 63 -10.10 -18.94 3.66
N ASP A 64 -9.72 -19.64 4.74
CA ASP A 64 -10.67 -20.15 5.74
C ASP A 64 -11.32 -19.05 6.60
N ALA A 65 -10.62 -17.94 6.84
CA ALA A 65 -11.18 -16.78 7.56
C ALA A 65 -12.37 -16.15 6.85
N VAL A 66 -12.46 -16.28 5.55
CA VAL A 66 -13.60 -15.83 4.73
C VAL A 66 -14.51 -16.99 4.30
N GLY A 67 -14.35 -18.16 4.91
CA GLY A 67 -15.22 -19.33 4.67
C GLY A 67 -14.98 -20.03 3.33
N LEU A 68 -13.84 -19.82 2.68
CA LEU A 68 -13.51 -20.40 1.38
C LEU A 68 -12.93 -21.80 1.46
N LYS A 69 -12.51 -22.24 2.64
CA LYS A 69 -12.01 -23.58 2.88
C LYS A 69 -12.76 -24.19 4.06
N LYS A 70 -13.24 -25.42 3.91
CA LYS A 70 -13.63 -26.22 5.08
C LYS A 70 -12.37 -26.52 5.88
N THR A 71 -12.40 -26.30 7.18
CA THR A 71 -11.53 -27.01 8.11
C THR A 71 -11.73 -28.50 7.87
N SER A 72 -10.87 -29.08 7.06
CA SER A 72 -10.88 -30.51 6.74
C SER A 72 -10.65 -31.27 8.01
N ASP A 73 -11.41 -32.35 8.19
CA ASP A 73 -11.21 -33.34 9.24
C ASP A 73 -9.74 -33.62 9.53
N SER A 74 -9.44 -33.69 10.78
CA SER A 74 -8.16 -33.74 11.50
C SER A 74 -7.08 -34.75 11.08
N LYS A 75 -7.09 -35.27 9.88
CA LYS A 75 -6.01 -36.10 9.34
C LYS A 75 -5.08 -35.24 8.49
N LYS A 76 -3.94 -34.88 9.06
CA LYS A 76 -2.84 -34.21 8.35
C LYS A 76 -2.49 -35.00 7.09
N LYS A 77 -2.77 -34.41 5.92
CA LYS A 77 -2.34 -34.98 4.65
C LYS A 77 -0.91 -34.49 4.39
N LEU A 78 0.00 -35.41 4.04
CA LEU A 78 1.37 -35.05 3.65
C LEU A 78 1.40 -34.13 2.43
N PHE A 79 0.45 -34.30 1.52
CA PHE A 79 0.28 -33.49 0.32
C PHE A 79 -1.13 -32.90 0.28
N GLU A 80 -1.21 -31.61 0.01
CA GLU A 80 -2.45 -30.87 -0.21
C GLU A 80 -2.35 -30.09 -1.52
N PHE A 81 -3.42 -30.08 -2.31
CA PHE A 81 -3.53 -29.27 -3.52
C PHE A 81 -4.89 -28.58 -3.55
N SER A 82 -4.93 -27.33 -4.00
CA SER A 82 -6.18 -26.59 -4.17
C SER A 82 -6.03 -25.51 -5.24
N VAL A 83 -7.11 -25.26 -5.95
CA VAL A 83 -7.21 -24.17 -6.93
C VAL A 83 -7.55 -22.88 -6.19
N LEU A 84 -6.80 -21.83 -6.49
CA LEU A 84 -7.04 -20.50 -5.92
C LEU A 84 -8.23 -19.81 -6.61
N PRO A 85 -8.91 -18.88 -5.94
CA PRO A 85 -9.97 -18.09 -6.57
C PRO A 85 -9.48 -17.40 -7.84
N LEU A 86 -10.37 -17.30 -8.82
CA LEU A 86 -10.14 -16.50 -10.02
C LEU A 86 -10.59 -15.07 -9.75
N PHE A 87 -9.69 -14.12 -9.94
CA PHE A 87 -9.94 -12.68 -9.79
C PHE A 87 -9.97 -12.03 -11.17
N ILE A 88 -11.02 -11.27 -11.42
CA ILE A 88 -11.17 -10.43 -12.62
C ILE A 88 -11.50 -9.03 -12.12
N ASN A 89 -10.69 -8.04 -12.50
CA ASN A 89 -10.99 -6.64 -12.23
C ASN A 89 -11.05 -5.86 -13.53
N GLN A 90 -12.07 -5.04 -13.68
CA GLN A 90 -12.27 -4.18 -14.83
C GLN A 90 -12.42 -2.75 -14.37
N THR A 91 -11.59 -1.86 -14.89
CA THR A 91 -11.63 -0.44 -14.58
C THR A 91 -11.88 0.36 -15.85
N ILE A 92 -12.68 1.40 -15.75
CA ILE A 92 -12.89 2.38 -16.82
C ILE A 92 -12.71 3.79 -16.28
N ASN A 93 -11.93 4.59 -16.99
CA ASN A 93 -11.79 6.03 -16.79
C ASN A 93 -12.10 6.77 -18.10
N THR A 94 -13.06 7.69 -18.10
CA THR A 94 -13.55 8.27 -19.35
C THR A 94 -12.69 9.41 -19.88
N GLN A 95 -12.27 10.35 -19.05
CA GLN A 95 -11.57 11.56 -19.49
C GLN A 95 -10.10 11.61 -19.10
N ARG A 96 -9.73 11.05 -17.96
CA ARG A 96 -8.39 11.06 -17.40
C ARG A 96 -8.13 9.86 -16.49
N PRO A 97 -6.87 9.52 -16.17
CA PRO A 97 -6.55 8.56 -15.13
C PRO A 97 -7.16 8.96 -13.79
N TYR A 98 -7.76 8.00 -13.08
CA TYR A 98 -8.28 8.15 -11.73
C TYR A 98 -8.31 6.79 -11.02
N GLY A 99 -8.18 6.79 -9.71
CA GLY A 99 -8.15 5.59 -8.88
C GLY A 99 -6.76 5.26 -8.37
N TRP A 100 -6.72 4.41 -7.35
CA TRP A 100 -5.50 3.85 -6.74
C TRP A 100 -5.85 2.56 -6.02
N GLY A 101 -4.83 1.75 -5.72
CA GLY A 101 -5.01 0.50 -4.99
C GLY A 101 -5.62 -0.62 -5.84
N ASP A 102 -5.42 -0.60 -7.14
CA ASP A 102 -5.99 -1.56 -8.08
C ASP A 102 -4.96 -2.63 -8.49
N PHE A 103 -4.47 -3.42 -7.54
CA PHE A 103 -3.59 -4.57 -7.81
C PHE A 103 -2.33 -4.26 -8.62
N GLY A 104 -1.72 -3.10 -8.39
CA GLY A 104 -0.54 -2.68 -9.13
C GLY A 104 -0.81 -2.24 -10.57
N ILE A 105 -2.06 -2.05 -10.94
CA ILE A 105 -2.42 -1.48 -12.23
C ILE A 105 -2.28 0.03 -12.15
N PRO A 106 -1.41 0.67 -12.98
CA PRO A 106 -1.35 2.11 -13.04
C PRO A 106 -2.69 2.68 -13.53
N PRO A 107 -3.21 3.75 -12.92
CA PRO A 107 -4.42 4.38 -13.41
C PRO A 107 -4.18 4.94 -14.81
N GLY A 108 -4.99 4.52 -15.79
CA GLY A 108 -4.94 4.96 -17.17
C GLY A 108 -6.33 5.43 -17.65
N ARG A 109 -6.38 6.21 -18.73
CA ARG A 109 -7.64 6.55 -19.41
C ARG A 109 -8.09 5.40 -20.31
N GLY A 110 -9.38 5.06 -20.29
CA GLY A 110 -9.97 3.97 -21.05
C GLY A 110 -10.22 2.74 -20.21
N PHE A 111 -10.32 1.58 -20.85
CA PHE A 111 -10.53 0.30 -20.20
C PHE A 111 -9.23 -0.34 -19.73
N GLN A 112 -9.25 -0.92 -18.55
CA GLN A 112 -8.19 -1.73 -17.99
C GLN A 112 -8.79 -3.05 -17.50
N HIS A 113 -8.12 -4.16 -17.79
CA HIS A 113 -8.53 -5.51 -17.43
C HIS A 113 -7.41 -6.19 -16.67
N TYR A 114 -7.73 -6.73 -15.51
CA TYR A 114 -6.84 -7.53 -14.69
C TYR A 114 -7.41 -8.91 -14.51
N LEU A 115 -6.55 -9.90 -14.59
CA LEU A 115 -6.86 -11.31 -14.39
C LEU A 115 -5.80 -11.95 -13.52
N SER A 116 -6.21 -12.68 -12.48
CA SER A 116 -5.32 -13.47 -11.64
C SER A 116 -6.00 -14.77 -11.20
N GLY A 117 -5.27 -15.85 -11.26
CA GLY A 117 -5.72 -17.17 -10.81
C GLY A 117 -4.56 -18.13 -10.75
N GLY A 118 -4.74 -19.27 -10.07
CA GLY A 118 -3.64 -20.18 -9.89
C GLY A 118 -3.96 -21.37 -8.98
N PHE A 119 -2.93 -21.89 -8.32
CA PHE A 119 -3.05 -23.01 -7.40
C PHE A 119 -2.14 -22.86 -6.19
N PHE A 120 -2.51 -23.58 -5.14
CA PHE A 120 -1.70 -23.79 -3.95
C PHE A 120 -1.42 -25.29 -3.80
N ALA A 121 -0.17 -25.62 -3.48
CA ALA A 121 0.24 -26.98 -3.16
C ALA A 121 1.12 -26.96 -1.92
N SER A 122 0.94 -27.93 -1.02
CA SER A 122 1.82 -28.11 0.14
C SER A 122 2.31 -29.55 0.24
N LEU A 123 3.57 -29.71 0.63
CA LEU A 123 4.20 -30.99 0.90
C LEU A 123 4.90 -30.91 2.28
N GLY A 124 4.23 -31.43 3.30
CA GLY A 124 4.69 -31.28 4.68
C GLY A 124 4.78 -29.81 5.10
N PHE A 125 6.00 -29.32 5.32
CA PHE A 125 6.26 -27.94 5.71
C PHE A 125 6.50 -26.98 4.52
N LEU A 126 6.66 -27.49 3.31
CA LEU A 126 6.89 -26.71 2.10
C LEU A 126 5.56 -26.32 1.45
N ASN A 127 5.44 -25.05 1.07
CA ASN A 127 4.26 -24.48 0.42
C ASN A 127 4.66 -23.80 -0.88
N LEU A 128 3.95 -24.12 -1.94
CA LEU A 128 4.02 -23.46 -3.23
C LEU A 128 2.67 -22.80 -3.51
N GLN A 129 2.64 -21.51 -3.66
CA GLN A 129 1.52 -20.78 -4.25
C GLN A 129 1.97 -20.23 -5.59
N PHE A 130 1.24 -20.53 -6.65
CA PHE A 130 1.46 -19.99 -7.98
C PHE A 130 0.21 -19.27 -8.44
N GLN A 131 0.25 -17.93 -8.49
CA GLN A 131 -0.88 -17.08 -8.82
C GLN A 131 -0.40 -15.86 -9.60
N PRO A 132 -0.09 -16.04 -10.89
CA PRO A 132 0.34 -14.96 -11.77
C PRO A 132 -0.79 -13.95 -12.03
N GLU A 133 -0.39 -12.80 -12.51
CA GLU A 133 -1.28 -11.67 -12.83
C GLU A 133 -1.05 -11.22 -14.27
N VAL A 134 -2.15 -10.88 -14.96
CA VAL A 134 -2.15 -10.39 -16.33
C VAL A 134 -2.97 -9.11 -16.39
N VAL A 135 -2.43 -8.08 -17.04
CA VAL A 135 -3.11 -6.81 -17.26
C VAL A 135 -3.14 -6.46 -18.73
N PHE A 136 -4.26 -5.92 -19.18
CA PHE A 136 -4.44 -5.25 -20.47
C PHE A 136 -5.02 -3.87 -20.20
N ALA A 137 -4.39 -2.82 -20.72
CA ALA A 137 -4.83 -1.44 -20.54
C ALA A 137 -4.82 -0.68 -21.86
N GLN A 138 -5.85 0.11 -22.09
CA GLN A 138 -5.94 0.97 -23.28
C GLN A 138 -5.03 2.19 -23.17
N ASP A 139 -4.87 2.73 -21.96
CA ASP A 139 -4.03 3.90 -21.64
C ASP A 139 -4.11 5.01 -22.72
N LYS A 140 -5.34 5.49 -22.97
CA LYS A 140 -5.62 6.49 -23.99
C LYS A 140 -5.00 7.85 -23.64
N PRO A 141 -4.60 8.66 -24.61
CA PRO A 141 -4.15 10.03 -24.38
C PRO A 141 -5.16 10.85 -23.58
N PHE A 142 -4.68 11.67 -22.66
CA PHE A 142 -5.49 12.57 -21.82
C PHE A 142 -4.79 13.91 -21.67
N GLN A 143 -5.53 14.92 -21.23
CA GLN A 143 -4.97 16.23 -20.92
C GLN A 143 -4.13 16.14 -19.64
N GLY A 144 -2.82 16.25 -19.77
CA GLY A 144 -1.85 16.27 -18.68
C GLY A 144 -1.39 17.68 -18.33
N PHE A 145 -0.18 17.77 -17.77
CA PHE A 145 0.47 19.02 -17.39
C PHE A 145 0.81 19.84 -18.65
N SER A 146 0.46 21.13 -18.66
CA SER A 146 0.59 22.00 -19.82
C SER A 146 2.00 22.59 -19.98
N ASP A 147 2.49 22.68 -21.21
CA ASP A 147 3.69 23.44 -21.59
C ASP A 147 3.46 24.97 -21.61
N GLY A 148 2.21 25.43 -21.55
CA GLY A 148 1.85 26.84 -21.47
C GLY A 148 2.17 27.52 -20.13
N PHE A 149 2.58 26.77 -19.10
CA PHE A 149 3.03 27.35 -17.85
C PHE A 149 4.38 28.04 -17.97
N SER A 150 4.65 28.99 -17.08
CA SER A 150 5.94 29.67 -17.01
C SER A 150 7.08 28.69 -16.75
N PRO A 151 8.32 28.99 -17.19
CA PRO A 151 9.49 28.13 -16.90
C PRO A 151 9.73 27.88 -15.42
N ALA A 152 9.31 28.77 -14.53
CA ALA A 152 9.43 28.58 -13.09
C ALA A 152 8.47 27.49 -12.60
N VAL A 153 7.22 27.51 -13.05
CA VAL A 153 6.19 26.50 -12.73
C VAL A 153 6.59 25.14 -13.30
N GLN A 154 7.08 25.09 -14.55
CA GLN A 154 7.57 23.86 -15.18
C GLN A 154 8.73 23.23 -14.37
N ARG A 155 9.74 24.02 -13.99
CA ARG A 155 10.84 23.56 -13.12
C ARG A 155 10.34 23.06 -11.75
N ALA A 156 9.35 23.75 -11.17
CA ALA A 156 8.76 23.32 -9.90
C ALA A 156 8.07 21.96 -10.04
N ARG A 157 7.39 21.68 -11.18
CA ARG A 157 6.77 20.37 -11.42
C ARG A 157 7.82 19.26 -11.57
N PHE A 158 8.85 19.50 -12.38
CA PHE A 158 9.94 18.56 -12.59
C PHE A 158 10.80 18.34 -11.35
N HIS A 159 10.83 19.29 -10.39
CA HIS A 159 11.43 19.02 -9.09
C HIS A 159 10.80 17.82 -8.38
N TYR A 160 9.47 17.68 -8.42
CA TYR A 160 8.80 16.52 -7.81
C TYR A 160 8.98 15.28 -8.68
N TRP A 161 8.71 15.34 -9.96
CA TRP A 161 8.85 14.21 -10.88
C TRP A 161 10.27 13.59 -10.89
N ASN A 162 11.29 14.42 -10.83
CA ASN A 162 12.68 13.95 -10.76
C ASN A 162 13.04 13.32 -9.40
N ASN A 163 12.23 13.49 -8.37
CA ASN A 163 12.48 13.00 -7.02
C ASN A 163 11.45 11.96 -6.53
N ASP A 164 10.40 11.65 -7.30
CA ASP A 164 9.39 10.66 -6.93
C ASP A 164 9.32 9.45 -7.88
N ASP A 165 9.70 9.60 -9.14
CA ASP A 165 9.59 8.57 -10.19
C ASP A 165 8.12 8.15 -10.44
N THR A 166 7.19 9.12 -10.49
CA THR A 166 5.78 8.88 -10.80
C THR A 166 5.40 9.56 -12.12
N PRO A 167 5.61 8.91 -13.27
CA PRO A 167 5.37 9.51 -14.60
C PRO A 167 3.88 9.78 -14.83
N GLU A 168 3.56 10.70 -15.75
CA GLU A 168 2.18 10.98 -16.13
C GLU A 168 1.51 9.80 -16.86
N THR A 169 2.29 9.04 -17.64
CA THR A 169 1.80 7.89 -18.40
C THR A 169 2.70 6.68 -18.23
N PHE A 170 2.10 5.51 -18.36
CA PHE A 170 2.79 4.22 -18.22
C PHE A 170 2.97 3.50 -19.55
N SER A 171 2.42 4.03 -20.64
CA SER A 171 2.58 3.52 -22.01
C SER A 171 2.40 4.61 -23.06
N ASP A 172 2.71 4.28 -24.30
CA ASP A 172 2.55 5.16 -25.46
C ASP A 172 1.29 4.78 -26.28
N GLY A 173 0.23 4.31 -25.65
CA GLY A 173 -1.03 3.99 -26.31
C GLY A 173 -1.55 2.59 -26.04
N GLY A 174 -1.36 2.11 -24.83
CA GLY A 174 -1.84 0.81 -24.37
C GLY A 174 -0.72 -0.18 -24.10
N TYR A 175 -0.98 -1.09 -23.16
CA TYR A 175 -0.01 -2.13 -22.81
C TYR A 175 -0.68 -3.43 -22.38
N SER A 176 0.07 -4.53 -22.50
CA SER A 176 -0.22 -5.79 -21.87
C SER A 176 0.97 -6.20 -21.01
N ARG A 177 0.70 -6.76 -19.84
CA ARG A 177 1.74 -7.14 -18.90
C ARG A 177 1.41 -8.42 -18.18
N PHE A 178 2.42 -9.25 -17.98
CA PHE A 178 2.39 -10.46 -17.16
C PHE A 178 3.47 -10.38 -16.10
N TRP A 179 3.13 -10.75 -14.86
CA TRP A 179 4.12 -10.92 -13.79
C TRP A 179 3.72 -12.05 -12.84
N TRP A 180 4.63 -12.39 -11.93
CA TRP A 180 4.47 -13.50 -11.00
C TRP A 180 3.35 -13.29 -9.98
N GLY A 181 2.89 -12.06 -9.77
CA GLY A 181 1.75 -11.72 -8.96
C GLY A 181 1.85 -12.24 -7.52
N GLN A 182 0.84 -12.98 -7.09
CA GLN A 182 0.72 -13.48 -5.72
C GLN A 182 1.39 -14.83 -5.51
N SER A 183 2.56 -15.05 -6.11
CA SER A 183 3.28 -16.32 -6.06
C SER A 183 4.29 -16.39 -4.92
N SER A 184 4.52 -17.60 -4.38
CA SER A 184 5.52 -17.80 -3.32
C SER A 184 5.95 -19.26 -3.20
N LEU A 185 7.19 -19.44 -2.73
CA LEU A 185 7.73 -20.73 -2.30
C LEU A 185 8.26 -20.55 -0.87
N THR A 186 7.58 -21.14 0.10
CA THR A 186 7.85 -20.92 1.52
C THR A 186 7.94 -22.23 2.31
N ALA A 187 8.66 -22.18 3.42
CA ALA A 187 8.69 -23.23 4.42
C ALA A 187 8.01 -22.71 5.70
N SER A 188 7.03 -23.44 6.22
CA SER A 188 6.23 -23.04 7.36
C SER A 188 6.59 -23.80 8.63
N PHE A 189 6.64 -23.12 9.75
CA PHE A 189 6.91 -23.69 11.08
C PHE A 189 6.15 -22.93 12.18
N GLY A 190 5.20 -23.59 12.78
CA GLY A 190 4.34 -22.96 13.81
C GLY A 190 3.50 -21.81 13.28
N ALA A 191 3.72 -20.60 13.77
CA ALA A 191 3.06 -19.39 13.29
C ALA A 191 3.87 -18.65 12.21
N PHE A 192 5.03 -19.17 11.79
CA PHE A 192 5.97 -18.47 10.93
C PHE A 192 6.12 -19.18 9.58
N GLU A 193 6.51 -18.41 8.58
CA GLU A 193 7.02 -18.90 7.30
C GLU A 193 8.28 -18.14 6.87
N ILE A 194 9.12 -18.81 6.09
CA ILE A 194 10.31 -18.22 5.47
C ILE A 194 10.38 -18.68 4.02
N GLY A 195 10.77 -17.80 3.11
CA GLY A 195 10.97 -18.17 1.70
C GLY A 195 11.03 -17.00 0.75
N ALA A 196 10.89 -17.30 -0.54
CA ALA A 196 10.82 -16.33 -1.62
C ALA A 196 9.37 -16.07 -2.01
N SER A 197 9.03 -14.82 -2.29
CA SER A 197 7.66 -14.40 -2.58
C SER A 197 7.64 -13.21 -3.54
N THR A 198 6.56 -13.12 -4.30
CA THR A 198 6.17 -11.90 -5.01
C THR A 198 4.79 -11.41 -4.54
N ARG A 199 4.23 -11.94 -3.45
CA ARG A 199 2.93 -11.53 -2.92
C ARG A 199 2.93 -10.07 -2.52
N SER A 200 1.82 -9.39 -2.81
CA SER A 200 1.58 -8.02 -2.35
C SER A 200 1.59 -7.96 -0.81
N ILE A 201 2.09 -6.86 -0.29
CA ILE A 201 2.25 -6.61 1.14
C ILE A 201 1.30 -5.50 1.54
N TRP A 202 0.67 -5.64 2.71
CA TRP A 202 -0.11 -4.58 3.30
C TRP A 202 0.27 -4.42 4.77
N TRP A 203 0.89 -3.31 5.10
CA TRP A 203 1.31 -3.00 6.46
C TRP A 203 0.64 -1.73 6.97
N GLY A 204 -0.21 -1.88 7.93
CA GLY A 204 -0.92 -0.78 8.54
C GLY A 204 -2.39 -1.07 8.80
N ALA A 205 -3.05 -0.13 9.43
CA ALA A 205 -4.42 -0.24 9.88
C ALA A 205 -5.44 0.32 8.88
N GLY A 206 -5.00 1.04 7.85
CA GLY A 206 -5.85 1.67 6.86
C GLY A 206 -6.77 0.68 6.13
N GLN A 207 -7.91 1.17 5.63
CA GLN A 207 -8.91 0.37 4.92
C GLN A 207 -8.76 0.49 3.41
N TRP A 208 -8.67 1.72 2.89
CA TRP A 208 -8.50 1.97 1.46
C TRP A 208 -7.04 2.07 1.06
N SER A 209 -6.15 2.38 2.02
CA SER A 209 -4.73 2.50 1.78
C SER A 209 -3.91 2.21 3.05
N SER A 210 -2.60 2.27 2.93
CA SER A 210 -1.63 2.29 4.03
C SER A 210 -0.45 3.15 3.62
N LEU A 211 0.22 3.79 4.58
CA LEU A 211 1.28 4.75 4.27
C LEU A 211 2.47 4.15 3.53
N THR A 212 2.90 2.93 3.89
CA THR A 212 4.15 2.35 3.38
C THR A 212 3.93 1.24 2.35
N PHE A 213 3.09 0.25 2.64
CA PHE A 213 2.78 -0.85 1.74
C PHE A 213 1.29 -1.08 1.65
N SER A 214 0.78 -1.06 0.44
CA SER A 214 -0.58 -1.45 0.06
C SER A 214 -0.53 -2.28 -1.23
N ASN A 215 -1.66 -2.51 -1.88
CA ASN A 215 -1.72 -3.12 -3.20
C ASN A 215 -1.69 -2.09 -4.35
N ASN A 216 -1.22 -0.87 -4.10
CA ASN A 216 -1.20 0.18 -5.12
C ASN A 216 -0.13 -0.05 -6.18
N ALA A 217 1.10 -0.43 -5.80
CA ALA A 217 2.15 -0.78 -6.74
C ALA A 217 2.09 -2.26 -7.14
N GLU A 218 2.65 -2.56 -8.31
CA GLU A 218 2.92 -3.94 -8.71
C GLU A 218 3.73 -4.67 -7.64
N SER A 219 3.38 -5.91 -7.39
CA SER A 219 4.12 -6.78 -6.48
C SER A 219 5.56 -7.00 -6.97
N PHE A 220 6.48 -7.20 -6.04
CA PHE A 220 7.91 -7.30 -6.32
C PHE A 220 8.55 -8.55 -5.68
N PRO A 221 9.65 -9.07 -6.24
CA PRO A 221 10.34 -10.22 -5.67
C PRO A 221 11.03 -9.85 -4.35
N HIS A 222 10.81 -10.68 -3.33
CA HIS A 222 11.42 -10.52 -2.02
C HIS A 222 11.62 -11.85 -1.31
N PHE A 223 12.63 -11.93 -0.47
CA PHE A 223 12.72 -12.93 0.58
C PHE A 223 11.99 -12.44 1.81
N THR A 224 11.27 -13.32 2.48
CA THR A 224 10.44 -12.99 3.64
C THR A 224 10.63 -13.99 4.77
N LEU A 225 10.63 -13.46 6.00
CA LEU A 225 10.37 -14.19 7.24
C LEU A 225 9.19 -13.49 7.91
N ASN A 226 8.05 -14.14 7.99
CA ASN A 226 6.84 -13.53 8.52
C ASN A 226 5.97 -14.49 9.32
N THR A 227 5.05 -13.90 10.09
CA THR A 227 3.97 -14.65 10.71
C THR A 227 2.83 -14.85 9.72
N THR A 228 2.31 -16.07 9.62
CA THR A 228 1.11 -16.41 8.85
C THR A 228 -0.16 -16.25 9.67
N ARG A 229 -0.04 -16.28 10.99
CA ARG A 229 -1.08 -16.03 11.99
C ARG A 229 -0.44 -15.38 13.21
N PRO A 230 -1.21 -14.68 14.08
CA PRO A 230 -0.66 -14.09 15.30
C PRO A 230 0.04 -15.14 16.17
N ALA A 231 1.30 -14.89 16.50
CA ALA A 231 2.08 -15.72 17.42
C ALA A 231 1.64 -15.43 18.86
N LYS A 232 1.05 -16.43 19.51
CA LYS A 232 0.51 -16.31 20.86
C LYS A 232 1.63 -16.38 21.91
N THR A 233 1.62 -15.44 22.84
CA THR A 233 2.53 -15.40 23.98
C THR A 233 1.77 -15.17 25.30
N PRO A 234 2.40 -15.38 26.48
CA PRO A 234 1.76 -15.08 27.76
C PRO A 234 1.32 -13.62 27.94
N ILE A 235 1.98 -12.67 27.25
CA ILE A 235 1.72 -11.23 27.33
C ILE A 235 0.79 -10.71 26.24
N GLY A 236 0.50 -11.50 25.21
CA GLY A 236 -0.36 -11.12 24.10
C GLY A 236 0.05 -11.75 22.78
N ASN A 237 -0.48 -11.25 21.68
CA ASN A 237 -0.23 -11.75 20.35
C ASN A 237 0.72 -10.83 19.58
N PHE A 238 1.59 -11.43 18.78
CA PHE A 238 2.53 -10.72 17.89
C PHE A 238 2.32 -11.12 16.43
N GLU A 239 2.40 -10.16 15.55
CA GLU A 239 2.56 -10.37 14.11
C GLU A 239 3.81 -9.62 13.65
N GLY A 240 4.55 -10.18 12.70
CA GLY A 240 5.77 -9.56 12.21
C GLY A 240 6.15 -10.05 10.82
N GLN A 241 6.90 -9.23 10.12
CA GLN A 241 7.52 -9.56 8.85
C GLN A 241 8.85 -8.83 8.72
N VAL A 242 9.88 -9.56 8.31
CA VAL A 242 11.15 -9.04 7.82
C VAL A 242 11.25 -9.42 6.36
N LEU A 243 11.64 -8.48 5.52
CA LEU A 243 11.82 -8.75 4.10
C LEU A 243 13.06 -8.08 3.52
N VAL A 244 13.57 -8.69 2.47
CA VAL A 244 14.60 -8.18 1.60
C VAL A 244 14.09 -8.29 0.18
N GLY A 245 14.01 -7.20 -0.55
CA GLY A 245 13.35 -7.15 -1.85
C GLY A 245 14.10 -6.32 -2.88
N ARG A 246 13.60 -6.39 -4.11
CA ARG A 246 14.10 -5.66 -5.26
C ARG A 246 13.00 -4.78 -5.83
N LEU A 247 13.28 -3.48 -5.96
CA LEU A 247 12.40 -2.50 -6.57
C LEU A 247 13.02 -2.00 -7.88
N GLU A 248 12.15 -1.72 -8.84
CA GLU A 248 12.54 -1.22 -10.16
C GLU A 248 12.11 0.23 -10.34
N ASN A 249 12.87 1.00 -11.11
CA ASN A 249 12.48 2.32 -11.57
C ASN A 249 11.37 2.21 -12.64
N SER A 250 10.66 3.31 -12.91
CA SER A 250 9.64 3.35 -13.96
C SER A 250 10.21 3.10 -15.37
N GLY A 251 11.46 3.51 -15.59
CA GLY A 251 12.09 3.49 -16.91
C GLY A 251 11.45 4.46 -17.90
N ARG A 252 10.69 5.46 -17.41
CA ARG A 252 9.94 6.40 -18.22
C ARG A 252 10.31 7.84 -17.93
N GLU A 253 10.12 8.68 -18.93
CA GLU A 253 10.15 10.14 -18.76
C GLU A 253 8.93 10.62 -17.98
N ALA A 254 9.05 11.79 -17.36
CA ALA A 254 8.06 12.29 -16.42
C ALA A 254 6.78 12.79 -17.10
N SER A 255 6.90 13.57 -18.19
CA SER A 255 5.78 14.23 -18.86
C SER A 255 5.43 13.55 -20.18
N GLN A 256 4.17 13.67 -20.59
CA GLN A 256 3.72 13.31 -21.94
C GLN A 256 4.28 14.23 -23.04
N ILE A 257 4.86 15.39 -22.67
CA ILE A 257 5.35 16.40 -23.60
C ILE A 257 6.88 16.28 -23.74
N PRO A 258 7.41 15.75 -24.86
CA PRO A 258 8.85 15.51 -25.01
C PRO A 258 9.71 16.77 -24.81
N GLN A 259 9.24 17.93 -25.27
CA GLN A 259 9.97 19.21 -25.17
C GLN A 259 10.18 19.64 -23.70
N LEU A 260 9.28 19.26 -22.78
CA LEU A 260 9.46 19.51 -21.35
C LEU A 260 10.47 18.53 -20.75
N ASN A 261 10.44 17.27 -21.19
CA ASN A 261 11.41 16.26 -20.76
C ASN A 261 12.83 16.63 -21.21
N ASP A 262 13.02 16.98 -22.50
CA ASP A 262 14.33 17.43 -23.03
C ASP A 262 14.93 18.58 -22.20
N ARG A 263 14.09 19.43 -21.63
CA ARG A 263 14.53 20.62 -20.92
C ARG A 263 14.74 20.42 -19.43
N TYR A 264 13.96 19.55 -18.77
CA TYR A 264 13.88 19.52 -17.31
C TYR A 264 13.98 18.12 -16.70
N PHE A 265 13.81 17.05 -17.46
CA PHE A 265 13.88 15.70 -16.92
C PHE A 265 15.34 15.33 -16.62
N LEU A 266 15.56 14.77 -15.44
CA LEU A 266 16.84 14.23 -15.02
C LEU A 266 16.75 12.70 -15.06
N PRO A 267 17.40 12.03 -16.02
CA PRO A 267 17.40 10.58 -16.10
C PRO A 267 17.87 9.93 -14.80
N PHE A 268 17.36 8.74 -14.54
CA PHE A 268 17.83 7.92 -13.42
C PHE A 268 19.18 7.30 -13.78
N ASN A 269 20.15 7.47 -12.89
CA ASN A 269 21.51 6.96 -13.10
C ASN A 269 21.82 5.74 -12.22
N GLY A 270 20.85 5.25 -11.45
CA GLY A 270 21.02 4.09 -10.59
C GLY A 270 20.49 2.81 -11.26
N ASP A 271 20.93 1.68 -10.77
CA ASP A 271 20.44 0.36 -11.12
C ASP A 271 19.07 0.06 -10.43
N TRP A 272 18.82 -1.15 -10.01
CA TRP A 272 17.67 -1.49 -9.20
C TRP A 272 17.86 -1.09 -7.73
N ARG A 273 16.76 -0.92 -7.00
CA ARG A 273 16.82 -0.53 -5.59
C ARG A 273 16.68 -1.75 -4.68
N TYR A 274 17.68 -1.92 -3.81
CA TYR A 274 17.64 -2.83 -2.69
C TYR A 274 16.65 -2.30 -1.64
N LEU A 275 15.75 -3.17 -1.19
CA LEU A 275 14.77 -2.88 -0.15
C LEU A 275 15.00 -3.81 1.03
N ASN A 276 15.11 -3.26 2.24
CA ASN A 276 15.06 -4.02 3.49
C ASN A 276 13.99 -3.42 4.40
N ALA A 277 13.11 -4.25 4.96
CA ALA A 277 11.98 -3.76 5.73
C ALA A 277 11.59 -4.70 6.87
N LEU A 278 11.11 -4.10 7.96
CA LEU A 278 10.62 -4.76 9.17
C LEU A 278 9.26 -4.18 9.55
N MET A 279 8.32 -5.05 9.87
CA MET A 279 7.09 -4.68 10.58
C MET A 279 6.91 -5.58 11.81
N LEU A 280 6.47 -4.98 12.89
CA LEU A 280 6.08 -5.67 14.13
C LEU A 280 4.77 -5.08 14.64
N SER A 281 3.82 -5.93 14.97
CA SER A 281 2.55 -5.57 15.60
C SER A 281 2.34 -6.36 16.88
N TYR A 282 1.77 -5.72 17.88
CA TYR A 282 1.51 -6.28 19.19
C TYR A 282 0.08 -6.00 19.64
N GLN A 283 -0.59 -7.06 20.08
CA GLN A 283 -1.90 -7.01 20.72
C GLN A 283 -1.76 -7.40 22.19
N PRO A 284 -1.82 -6.43 23.14
CA PRO A 284 -1.71 -6.72 24.58
C PRO A 284 -2.86 -7.59 25.07
N LYS A 285 -2.56 -8.60 25.87
CA LYS A 285 -3.58 -9.49 26.45
C LYS A 285 -4.56 -8.76 27.39
N TRP A 286 -4.07 -7.74 28.08
CA TRP A 286 -4.82 -6.98 29.09
C TRP A 286 -5.62 -5.81 28.54
N VAL A 287 -5.49 -5.48 27.23
CA VAL A 287 -6.28 -4.47 26.54
C VAL A 287 -6.87 -5.10 25.27
N PRO A 288 -7.94 -5.89 25.39
CA PRO A 288 -8.57 -6.53 24.24
C PRO A 288 -9.00 -5.50 23.16
N GLY A 289 -8.72 -5.81 21.91
CA GLY A 289 -9.03 -4.93 20.79
C GLY A 289 -8.02 -3.83 20.51
N LEU A 290 -7.00 -3.62 21.36
CA LEU A 290 -5.91 -2.70 21.08
C LEU A 290 -4.81 -3.42 20.29
N PHE A 291 -4.39 -2.79 19.20
CA PHE A 291 -3.24 -3.20 18.39
C PHE A 291 -2.30 -2.02 18.22
N ILE A 292 -1.04 -2.25 18.43
CA ILE A 292 0.03 -1.26 18.29
C ILE A 292 1.06 -1.87 17.32
N GLY A 293 1.52 -1.09 16.36
CA GLY A 293 2.55 -1.56 15.45
C GLY A 293 3.57 -0.52 15.10
N PHE A 294 4.69 -1.02 14.66
CA PHE A 294 5.81 -0.25 14.18
C PHE A 294 6.34 -0.90 12.90
N LEU A 295 6.70 -0.08 11.94
CA LEU A 295 7.42 -0.54 10.76
C LEU A 295 8.59 0.39 10.44
N ARG A 296 9.59 -0.17 9.79
CA ARG A 296 10.78 0.53 9.32
C ARG A 296 11.22 -0.05 8.00
N THR A 297 11.52 0.81 7.03
CA THR A 297 12.02 0.41 5.71
C THR A 297 13.28 1.17 5.37
N PHE A 298 14.12 0.54 4.58
CA PHE A 298 15.28 1.15 3.93
C PHE A 298 15.29 0.80 2.46
N GLN A 299 15.58 1.79 1.63
CA GLN A 299 15.89 1.58 0.21
C GLN A 299 17.17 2.32 -0.18
N GLN A 300 17.89 1.76 -1.13
CA GLN A 300 19.07 2.38 -1.76
C GLN A 300 19.31 1.72 -3.11
N TYR A 301 20.01 2.38 -4.03
CA TYR A 301 20.50 1.71 -5.23
C TYR A 301 21.51 0.64 -4.86
N ASP A 302 21.41 -0.54 -5.49
CA ASP A 302 22.25 -1.69 -5.14
C ASP A 302 23.74 -1.43 -5.42
N GLU A 303 24.06 -0.66 -6.45
CA GLU A 303 25.42 -0.20 -6.77
C GLU A 303 26.09 0.61 -5.64
N ASN A 304 25.28 1.28 -4.78
CA ASN A 304 25.78 2.06 -3.63
C ASN A 304 25.79 1.23 -2.34
N ARG A 305 25.35 -0.02 -2.37
CA ARG A 305 25.28 -0.88 -1.20
C ARG A 305 26.64 -1.53 -0.94
N GLY A 306 27.13 -1.47 0.29
CA GLY A 306 28.28 -2.23 0.74
C GLY A 306 27.96 -3.73 0.94
N ASP A 307 29.00 -4.48 1.36
CA ASP A 307 28.94 -5.94 1.50
C ASP A 307 28.95 -6.42 2.96
N THR A 308 28.76 -5.52 3.92
CA THR A 308 28.69 -5.90 5.34
C THR A 308 27.28 -6.34 5.75
N PHE A 309 27.16 -7.04 6.87
CA PHE A 309 25.84 -7.41 7.42
C PHE A 309 24.93 -6.18 7.63
N ARG A 310 25.51 -5.07 8.03
CA ARG A 310 24.81 -3.79 8.23
C ARG A 310 24.23 -3.26 6.93
N ASP A 311 24.91 -3.46 5.79
CA ASP A 311 24.43 -3.01 4.48
C ASP A 311 23.27 -3.85 3.97
N TYR A 312 23.25 -5.15 4.33
CA TYR A 312 22.12 -6.04 4.03
C TYR A 312 20.94 -5.91 5.00
N MET A 313 21.18 -5.51 6.24
CA MET A 313 20.14 -5.44 7.29
C MET A 313 20.12 -4.10 8.02
N PRO A 314 19.98 -2.97 7.27
CA PRO A 314 19.99 -1.63 7.86
C PRO A 314 18.81 -1.37 8.79
N ILE A 315 17.75 -2.18 8.76
CA ILE A 315 16.64 -2.09 9.72
C ILE A 315 17.07 -2.21 11.20
N PHE A 316 18.24 -2.79 11.47
CA PHE A 316 18.82 -2.89 12.81
C PHE A 316 19.75 -1.73 13.16
N ASP A 317 20.01 -0.82 12.22
CA ASP A 317 20.82 0.37 12.48
C ASP A 317 20.13 1.33 13.46
N ALA A 318 20.94 2.18 14.11
CA ALA A 318 20.42 3.23 14.96
C ALA A 318 19.53 4.20 14.17
N PHE A 319 18.52 4.81 14.85
CA PHE A 319 17.65 5.79 14.22
C PHE A 319 18.35 7.11 13.89
N GLN A 320 19.46 7.38 14.56
CA GLN A 320 20.23 8.60 14.38
C GLN A 320 21.28 8.42 13.30
N LYS A 321 21.47 9.44 12.48
CA LYS A 321 22.61 9.52 11.58
C LYS A 321 23.89 9.71 12.41
N LYS A 322 24.87 8.84 12.26
CA LYS A 322 26.09 8.84 13.09
C LYS A 322 27.21 9.71 12.53
N ASN A 323 27.32 9.77 11.21
CA ASN A 323 28.45 10.40 10.52
C ASN A 323 27.94 11.55 9.65
N PHE A 324 28.13 12.81 10.12
CA PHE A 324 27.64 13.98 9.41
C PHE A 324 28.67 14.62 8.48
N PHE A 325 29.94 14.49 8.80
CA PHE A 325 31.04 15.15 8.06
C PHE A 325 32.21 14.22 7.79
N GLU A 326 32.02 12.92 7.95
CA GLU A 326 32.99 11.88 7.69
C GLU A 326 32.59 11.10 6.42
N ASP A 327 33.55 10.50 5.74
CA ASP A 327 33.34 9.61 4.58
C ASP A 327 32.51 10.25 3.43
N GLY A 328 32.64 11.55 3.21
CA GLY A 328 31.90 12.27 2.18
C GLY A 328 30.48 12.69 2.55
N ASN A 329 30.03 12.41 3.76
CA ASN A 329 28.73 12.85 4.25
C ASN A 329 28.69 14.35 4.54
N THR A 330 27.54 14.97 4.26
CA THR A 330 27.20 16.34 4.65
C THR A 330 25.81 16.39 5.26
N LEU A 331 25.37 17.55 5.76
CA LEU A 331 23.98 17.73 6.21
C LEU A 331 22.96 17.47 5.09
N ALA A 332 23.32 17.71 3.84
CA ALA A 332 22.44 17.61 2.69
C ALA A 332 22.71 16.38 1.81
N PHE A 333 23.81 15.67 2.02
CA PHE A 333 24.21 14.54 1.18
C PHE A 333 24.62 13.35 2.03
N ASP A 334 24.05 12.20 1.72
CA ASP A 334 24.39 10.91 2.30
C ASP A 334 25.20 10.08 1.29
N ASN A 335 26.45 9.75 1.63
CA ASN A 335 27.30 8.97 0.75
C ASN A 335 26.77 7.53 0.51
N GLU A 336 26.11 6.95 1.51
CA GLU A 336 25.45 5.64 1.38
C GLU A 336 24.12 5.75 0.62
N ALA A 337 23.59 6.95 0.42
CA ALA A 337 22.32 7.25 -0.24
C ALA A 337 21.17 6.37 0.27
N ARG A 338 21.11 6.14 1.58
CA ARG A 338 20.08 5.34 2.22
C ARG A 338 18.86 6.20 2.55
N ASP A 339 17.72 5.79 2.09
CA ASP A 339 16.44 6.37 2.43
C ASP A 339 15.68 5.46 3.39
N GLN A 340 15.12 6.03 4.45
CA GLN A 340 14.31 5.26 5.40
C GLN A 340 12.92 5.85 5.54
N GLN A 341 11.95 4.98 5.80
CA GLN A 341 10.65 5.34 6.36
C GLN A 341 10.44 4.60 7.68
N ALA A 342 9.84 5.29 8.65
CA ALA A 342 9.39 4.70 9.90
C ALA A 342 7.95 5.10 10.17
N VAL A 343 7.09 4.14 10.51
CA VAL A 343 5.67 4.39 10.80
C VAL A 343 5.28 3.71 12.10
N ILE A 344 4.54 4.43 12.92
CA ILE A 344 3.81 3.87 14.06
C ILE A 344 2.35 3.82 13.66
N PHE A 345 1.68 2.71 13.97
CA PHE A 345 0.26 2.57 13.72
C PHE A 345 -0.48 2.00 14.92
N LEU A 346 -1.75 2.32 14.99
CA LEU A 346 -2.63 1.99 16.09
C LEU A 346 -4.01 1.62 15.56
N ARG A 347 -4.62 0.58 16.12
CA ARG A 347 -6.02 0.22 15.87
C ARG A 347 -6.68 -0.14 17.18
N LEU A 348 -7.86 0.43 17.45
CA LEU A 348 -8.68 0.10 18.60
C LEU A 348 -10.04 -0.41 18.12
N VAL A 349 -10.33 -1.66 18.44
CA VAL A 349 -11.59 -2.36 18.13
C VAL A 349 -12.44 -2.45 19.38
N ASN A 350 -13.62 -1.84 19.38
CA ASN A 350 -14.64 -2.00 20.40
C ASN A 350 -15.78 -2.88 19.87
N LYS A 351 -15.82 -4.12 20.33
CA LYS A 351 -16.80 -5.13 19.87
C LYS A 351 -18.22 -4.87 20.35
N GLU A 352 -18.38 -4.35 21.56
CA GLU A 352 -19.69 -3.99 22.12
C GLU A 352 -20.31 -2.85 21.30
N ALA A 353 -19.50 -1.84 21.03
CA ALA A 353 -19.91 -0.74 20.17
C ALA A 353 -19.96 -1.12 18.68
N LYS A 354 -19.42 -2.27 18.26
CA LYS A 354 -19.21 -2.64 16.85
C LYS A 354 -18.54 -1.52 16.07
N ALA A 355 -17.46 -1.01 16.60
CA ALA A 355 -16.76 0.15 16.07
C ALA A 355 -15.25 -0.04 16.18
N GLU A 356 -14.53 0.62 15.30
CA GLU A 356 -13.09 0.75 15.38
C GLU A 356 -12.64 2.15 14.99
N ILE A 357 -11.51 2.53 15.55
CA ILE A 357 -10.71 3.68 15.14
C ILE A 357 -9.28 3.23 14.89
N TYR A 358 -8.60 3.87 13.96
CA TYR A 358 -7.22 3.54 13.64
C TYR A 358 -6.46 4.76 13.12
N GLY A 359 -5.15 4.68 13.18
CA GLY A 359 -4.28 5.70 12.63
C GLY A 359 -2.88 5.17 12.36
N GLU A 360 -2.21 5.85 11.44
CA GLU A 360 -0.81 5.65 11.07
C GLU A 360 -0.13 7.02 11.07
N TYR A 361 1.07 7.09 11.63
CA TYR A 361 1.92 8.26 11.57
C TYR A 361 3.30 7.84 11.11
N GLY A 362 3.74 8.41 9.98
CA GLY A 362 5.00 8.10 9.33
C GLY A 362 5.93 9.30 9.22
N ARG A 363 7.21 9.01 9.29
CA ARG A 363 8.29 9.93 8.93
C ARG A 363 9.22 9.27 7.93
N ARG A 364 9.71 10.05 7.00
CA ARG A 364 10.76 9.68 6.05
C ARG A 364 12.01 10.48 6.37
N ASP A 365 13.15 9.96 5.95
CA ASP A 365 14.48 10.50 6.22
C ASP A 365 14.98 10.24 7.66
N HIS A 366 16.27 10.37 7.87
CA HIS A 366 16.90 10.21 9.18
C HIS A 366 16.77 11.49 10.00
N SER A 367 16.41 11.35 11.27
CA SER A 367 16.51 12.45 12.20
C SER A 367 17.98 12.65 12.59
N TYR A 368 18.37 13.92 12.71
CA TYR A 368 19.71 14.31 13.18
C TYR A 368 19.99 13.76 14.59
N ASP A 369 19.04 13.96 15.49
CA ASP A 369 19.05 13.42 16.85
C ASP A 369 17.63 13.24 17.39
N TRP A 370 17.50 12.73 18.59
CA TRP A 370 16.21 12.56 19.26
C TRP A 370 15.50 13.88 19.52
N ARG A 371 16.26 14.96 19.71
CA ARG A 371 15.68 16.31 19.90
C ARG A 371 15.03 16.80 18.61
N GLU A 372 15.70 16.65 17.48
CA GLU A 372 15.11 17.00 16.17
C GLU A 372 13.89 16.14 15.87
N ALA A 373 13.95 14.82 16.17
CA ALA A 373 12.83 13.93 16.00
C ALA A 373 11.57 14.36 16.80
N LEU A 374 11.76 14.87 18.02
CA LEU A 374 10.67 15.32 18.89
C LEU A 374 10.22 16.75 18.60
N MET A 375 11.18 17.66 18.29
CA MET A 375 10.89 19.08 18.10
C MET A 375 10.37 19.42 16.70
N ASN A 376 10.64 18.55 15.70
CA ASN A 376 10.20 18.72 14.32
C ASN A 376 9.39 17.52 13.82
N PRO A 377 8.22 17.22 14.39
CA PRO A 377 7.40 16.07 13.99
C PRO A 377 6.83 16.23 12.57
N GLU A 378 6.92 17.42 11.98
CA GLU A 378 6.38 17.71 10.66
C GLU A 378 7.36 17.46 9.51
N HIS A 379 8.61 17.09 9.82
CA HIS A 379 9.62 16.84 8.80
C HIS A 379 9.31 15.55 8.02
N ALA A 380 9.08 15.70 6.70
CA ALA A 380 8.81 14.59 5.77
C ALA A 380 7.78 13.57 6.29
N ARG A 381 6.73 14.08 6.94
CA ARG A 381 5.71 13.26 7.58
C ARG A 381 4.55 12.91 6.65
N ALA A 382 3.90 11.80 6.97
CA ALA A 382 2.55 11.49 6.50
C ALA A 382 1.71 10.95 7.65
N TYR A 383 0.39 11.06 7.55
CA TYR A 383 -0.51 10.37 8.46
C TYR A 383 -1.79 9.91 7.77
N LEU A 384 -2.35 8.84 8.31
CA LEU A 384 -3.62 8.27 7.92
C LEU A 384 -4.44 8.06 9.17
N MET A 385 -5.72 8.40 9.14
CA MET A 385 -6.67 8.16 10.23
C MET A 385 -8.00 7.69 9.67
N GLY A 386 -8.65 6.79 10.39
CA GLY A 386 -9.96 6.34 9.96
C GLY A 386 -10.76 5.68 11.05
N PHE A 387 -12.00 5.36 10.70
CA PHE A 387 -12.94 4.70 11.58
C PHE A 387 -13.94 3.85 10.80
N GLN A 388 -14.55 2.92 11.52
CA GLN A 388 -15.71 2.16 11.04
C GLN A 388 -16.69 1.97 12.18
N LYS A 389 -17.99 2.09 11.89
CA LYS A 389 -19.07 1.85 12.84
C LYS A 389 -20.20 1.09 12.18
N LEU A 390 -20.69 0.04 12.85
CA LEU A 390 -21.86 -0.74 12.45
C LEU A 390 -23.02 -0.45 13.40
N PHE A 391 -24.17 -0.11 12.84
CA PHE A 391 -25.45 0.06 13.54
C PHE A 391 -26.33 -1.13 13.21
N SER A 392 -26.69 -1.92 14.23
CA SER A 392 -27.57 -3.09 14.06
C SER A 392 -28.96 -2.66 13.59
N LEU A 393 -29.49 -3.31 12.58
CA LEU A 393 -30.86 -3.13 12.11
C LEU A 393 -31.81 -4.16 12.77
N LYS A 394 -33.11 -4.00 12.59
CA LYS A 394 -34.12 -4.92 13.16
C LYS A 394 -33.95 -6.38 12.69
N LYS A 395 -33.49 -6.59 11.48
CA LYS A 395 -33.19 -7.92 10.93
C LYS A 395 -31.80 -8.37 11.41
N GLU A 396 -31.68 -9.60 11.88
CA GLU A 396 -30.42 -10.20 12.27
C GLU A 396 -29.40 -10.16 11.11
N ASN A 397 -28.13 -9.95 11.45
CA ASN A 397 -26.99 -9.87 10.54
C ASN A 397 -27.04 -8.75 9.49
N LYS A 398 -27.97 -7.79 9.62
CA LYS A 398 -28.01 -6.57 8.80
C LYS A 398 -27.57 -5.36 9.60
N TYR A 399 -26.73 -4.56 8.98
CA TYR A 399 -26.18 -3.35 9.60
C TYR A 399 -26.22 -2.19 8.63
N PHE A 400 -26.38 -0.99 9.19
CA PHE A 400 -25.99 0.25 8.53
C PHE A 400 -24.54 0.53 8.93
N GLN A 401 -23.66 0.69 7.94
CA GLN A 401 -22.22 0.90 8.11
C GLN A 401 -21.87 2.33 7.74
N ILE A 402 -21.03 2.95 8.57
CA ILE A 402 -20.34 4.20 8.24
C ILE A 402 -18.85 3.93 8.33
N ARG A 403 -18.11 4.32 7.30
CA ARG A 403 -16.65 4.28 7.27
C ARG A 403 -16.10 5.62 6.83
N GLY A 404 -15.00 6.03 7.44
CA GLY A 404 -14.27 7.22 7.02
C GLY A 404 -12.77 7.00 7.12
N GLU A 405 -12.02 7.56 6.18
CA GLU A 405 -10.57 7.57 6.19
C GLU A 405 -10.04 8.86 5.58
N MET A 406 -9.01 9.41 6.19
CA MET A 406 -8.27 10.53 5.65
C MET A 406 -6.78 10.20 5.57
N THR A 407 -6.14 10.64 4.51
CA THR A 407 -4.69 10.51 4.33
C THR A 407 -4.09 11.86 3.98
N GLN A 408 -2.98 12.19 4.62
CA GLN A 408 -2.28 13.45 4.47
C GLN A 408 -0.82 13.19 4.13
N HIS A 409 -0.41 13.49 2.90
CA HIS A 409 0.98 13.44 2.45
C HIS A 409 1.59 14.83 2.28
N GLN A 410 0.75 15.85 2.19
CA GLN A 410 1.21 17.23 2.02
C GLN A 410 2.14 17.63 3.17
N GLU A 411 3.26 18.26 2.84
CA GLU A 411 4.14 18.88 3.81
C GLU A 411 3.44 20.01 4.57
N SER A 412 3.93 20.31 5.76
CA SER A 412 3.40 21.44 6.52
C SER A 412 3.70 22.77 5.82
N VAL A 413 2.69 23.62 5.75
CA VAL A 413 2.85 25.01 5.22
C VAL A 413 3.91 25.78 6.00
N ASN A 414 4.05 25.53 7.30
CA ASN A 414 5.11 26.15 8.12
C ASN A 414 6.51 25.86 7.57
N ARG A 415 6.72 24.70 6.94
CA ARG A 415 8.01 24.32 6.35
C ARG A 415 8.37 25.24 5.17
N TYR A 416 7.39 25.60 4.34
CA TYR A 416 7.61 26.52 3.23
C TYR A 416 7.86 27.97 3.68
N ILE A 417 7.23 28.39 4.75
CA ILE A 417 7.25 29.79 5.22
C ILE A 417 8.40 30.03 6.21
N ARG A 418 8.59 29.15 7.20
CA ARG A 418 9.53 29.35 8.31
C ARG A 418 10.89 28.73 8.11
N TYR A 419 10.95 27.68 7.33
CA TYR A 419 12.14 26.83 7.18
C TYR A 419 12.55 26.67 5.72
N GLU A 420 12.28 27.66 4.89
CA GLU A 420 12.71 27.68 3.51
C GLU A 420 14.24 27.46 3.42
N GLY A 421 14.65 26.43 2.68
CA GLY A 421 16.05 26.03 2.55
C GLY A 421 16.60 25.10 3.65
N LEU A 422 15.95 24.96 4.81
CA LEU A 422 16.38 24.00 5.86
C LEU A 422 15.76 22.62 5.74
N GLY A 423 14.72 22.47 4.95
CA GLY A 423 13.92 21.27 4.88
C GLY A 423 14.43 20.16 3.95
N GLY A 424 15.61 20.33 3.35
CA GLY A 424 16.11 19.37 2.37
C GLY A 424 15.22 19.22 1.13
N ARG A 425 15.47 18.18 0.32
CA ARG A 425 14.68 17.82 -0.88
C ARG A 425 13.84 16.55 -0.64
N THR A 426 13.67 16.18 0.62
CA THR A 426 12.92 14.98 1.03
C THR A 426 11.57 15.37 1.58
N SER A 427 10.53 14.75 1.06
CA SER A 427 9.17 14.75 1.61
C SER A 427 8.75 13.30 1.87
N TRP A 428 7.51 13.06 2.31
CA TRP A 428 7.02 11.68 2.41
C TRP A 428 7.09 10.94 1.08
N ALA A 429 6.79 11.60 -0.05
CA ALA A 429 6.73 10.97 -1.36
C ALA A 429 8.05 11.07 -2.16
N THR A 430 8.90 12.06 -1.86
CA THR A 430 10.10 12.37 -2.67
C THR A 430 11.38 12.18 -1.88
N HIS A 431 12.45 11.75 -2.56
CA HIS A 431 13.81 11.73 -2.02
C HIS A 431 14.80 12.07 -3.13
N TYR A 432 15.72 13.00 -2.87
CA TYR A 432 16.59 13.55 -3.89
C TYR A 432 17.69 12.59 -4.40
N GLN A 433 18.09 11.60 -3.61
CA GLN A 433 19.12 10.62 -3.99
C GLN A 433 18.52 9.29 -4.48
N VAL A 434 17.44 8.80 -3.86
CA VAL A 434 16.90 7.46 -4.10
C VAL A 434 15.51 7.47 -4.76
N ARG A 435 14.96 8.67 -5.00
CA ARG A 435 13.64 8.87 -5.58
C ARG A 435 12.50 8.51 -4.62
N GLY A 436 11.30 8.34 -5.13
CA GLY A 436 10.13 7.94 -4.35
C GLY A 436 10.23 6.53 -3.78
N PHE A 437 9.38 6.22 -2.81
CA PHE A 437 9.17 4.85 -2.34
C PHE A 437 8.17 4.16 -3.27
N VAL A 438 8.64 3.79 -4.45
CA VAL A 438 7.84 3.34 -5.59
C VAL A 438 8.39 2.04 -6.17
N ASN A 439 7.55 1.31 -6.90
CA ASN A 439 7.98 0.23 -7.77
C ASN A 439 7.38 0.46 -9.15
N ARG A 440 8.23 0.52 -10.18
CA ARG A 440 7.85 0.75 -11.58
C ARG A 440 6.95 1.98 -11.77
N GLY A 441 7.26 3.07 -11.07
CA GLY A 441 6.54 4.33 -11.18
C GLY A 441 5.28 4.44 -10.32
N GLN A 442 4.96 3.44 -9.50
CA GLN A 442 3.81 3.47 -8.60
C GLN A 442 4.23 3.44 -7.15
N PRO A 443 3.67 4.33 -6.28
CA PRO A 443 3.91 4.30 -4.84
C PRO A 443 3.56 2.94 -4.23
N LEU A 444 4.45 2.41 -3.39
CA LEU A 444 4.24 1.14 -2.69
C LEU A 444 3.14 1.24 -1.62
N GLY A 445 2.96 2.42 -1.05
CA GLY A 445 1.88 2.73 -0.12
C GLY A 445 0.67 3.37 -0.79
N THR A 446 0.30 4.57 -0.36
CA THR A 446 -0.88 5.28 -0.85
C THR A 446 -0.66 5.87 -2.25
N GLY A 447 -1.55 5.56 -3.18
CA GLY A 447 -1.49 5.98 -4.58
C GLY A 447 -2.18 7.31 -4.91
N ILE A 448 -2.43 8.19 -3.92
CA ILE A 448 -3.17 9.45 -4.15
C ILE A 448 -2.34 10.55 -4.83
N GLY A 449 -1.07 10.29 -5.13
CA GLY A 449 -0.14 11.25 -5.75
C GLY A 449 0.73 12.00 -4.74
N THR A 450 1.83 12.56 -5.26
CA THR A 450 2.88 13.23 -4.49
C THR A 450 2.35 14.47 -3.77
N GLY A 451 2.55 14.54 -2.44
CA GLY A 451 2.09 15.66 -1.63
C GLY A 451 0.58 15.89 -1.64
N SER A 452 -0.21 14.86 -1.89
CA SER A 452 -1.66 14.93 -1.98
C SER A 452 -2.33 14.59 -0.65
N ASN A 453 -3.61 14.96 -0.52
CA ASN A 453 -4.44 14.64 0.63
C ASN A 453 -5.77 14.06 0.17
N SER A 454 -6.26 13.02 0.83
CA SER A 454 -7.57 12.42 0.55
C SER A 454 -8.46 12.37 1.78
N GLN A 455 -9.77 12.47 1.57
CA GLN A 455 -10.81 12.20 2.54
C GLN A 455 -11.88 11.36 1.85
N THR A 456 -12.18 10.20 2.41
CA THR A 456 -13.18 9.25 1.89
C THR A 456 -14.20 8.97 2.98
N LEU A 457 -15.47 9.01 2.63
CA LEU A 457 -16.59 8.67 3.51
C LEU A 457 -17.57 7.76 2.78
N GLU A 458 -17.96 6.67 3.43
CA GLU A 458 -18.89 5.67 2.92
C GLU A 458 -20.05 5.47 3.88
N PHE A 459 -21.26 5.37 3.31
CA PHE A 459 -22.49 4.99 3.99
C PHE A 459 -23.09 3.81 3.26
N SER A 460 -23.27 2.69 3.94
CA SER A 460 -23.74 1.47 3.27
C SER A 460 -24.63 0.61 4.16
N PHE A 461 -25.55 -0.13 3.53
CA PHE A 461 -26.24 -1.26 4.13
C PHE A 461 -25.46 -2.52 3.81
N VAL A 462 -25.20 -3.34 4.82
CA VAL A 462 -24.39 -4.55 4.70
C VAL A 462 -25.06 -5.76 5.33
N GLU A 463 -24.96 -6.92 4.66
CA GLU A 463 -25.41 -8.22 5.15
C GLU A 463 -24.40 -9.26 4.63
N GLU A 464 -23.59 -9.85 5.51
CA GLU A 464 -22.47 -10.73 5.13
C GLU A 464 -21.56 -10.10 4.06
N PHE A 465 -21.54 -10.65 2.82
CA PHE A 465 -20.79 -10.09 1.68
C PHE A 465 -21.57 -9.01 0.93
N ASP A 466 -22.89 -8.98 1.09
CA ASP A 466 -23.74 -8.06 0.35
C ASP A 466 -23.62 -6.63 0.89
N LYS A 467 -23.49 -5.67 0.01
CA LYS A 467 -23.40 -4.24 0.33
C LYS A 467 -24.08 -3.39 -0.73
N LEU A 468 -24.81 -2.39 -0.28
CA LEU A 468 -25.32 -1.30 -1.11
C LEU A 468 -25.06 0.02 -0.39
N GLY A 469 -24.38 0.95 -1.05
CA GLY A 469 -23.99 2.19 -0.40
C GLY A 469 -23.62 3.30 -1.35
N ILE A 470 -23.31 4.43 -0.73
CA ILE A 470 -22.75 5.60 -1.38
C ILE A 470 -21.35 5.90 -0.83
N ILE A 471 -20.50 6.41 -1.68
CA ILE A 471 -19.16 6.90 -1.32
C ILE A 471 -19.01 8.34 -1.80
N VAL A 472 -18.42 9.17 -0.95
CA VAL A 472 -18.00 10.51 -1.31
C VAL A 472 -16.52 10.66 -1.00
N GLU A 473 -15.80 11.35 -1.88
CA GLU A 473 -14.36 11.46 -1.77
C GLU A 473 -13.88 12.83 -2.22
N ARG A 474 -12.90 13.34 -1.51
CA ARG A 474 -12.17 14.55 -1.85
C ARG A 474 -10.69 14.24 -1.92
N ILE A 475 -10.03 14.63 -3.02
CA ILE A 475 -8.58 14.58 -3.16
C ILE A 475 -8.08 15.97 -3.52
N ALA A 476 -7.19 16.51 -2.69
CA ALA A 476 -6.41 17.70 -3.02
C ALA A 476 -5.10 17.24 -3.65
N ASN A 477 -4.99 17.39 -4.97
CA ASN A 477 -3.89 16.84 -5.75
C ASN A 477 -2.62 17.68 -5.65
N HIS A 478 -1.48 17.02 -5.45
CA HIS A 478 -0.12 17.59 -5.54
C HIS A 478 0.03 18.95 -4.85
N GLN A 479 -0.41 19.06 -3.61
CA GLN A 479 -0.44 20.33 -2.87
C GLN A 479 0.97 20.90 -2.65
N ASP A 480 1.97 20.04 -2.48
CA ASP A 480 3.37 20.47 -2.33
C ASP A 480 3.85 21.19 -3.60
N PHE A 481 3.52 20.65 -4.78
CA PHE A 481 3.78 21.32 -6.05
C PHE A 481 3.02 22.63 -6.15
N TYR A 482 1.72 22.63 -5.83
CA TYR A 482 0.87 23.81 -5.92
C TYR A 482 1.44 24.98 -5.10
N TYR A 483 1.77 24.75 -3.84
CA TYR A 483 2.34 25.80 -3.00
C TYR A 483 3.73 26.25 -3.47
N ARG A 484 4.56 25.33 -3.96
CA ARG A 484 5.89 25.65 -4.49
C ARG A 484 5.82 26.46 -5.79
N ALA A 485 4.92 26.11 -6.70
CA ALA A 485 4.84 26.70 -8.04
C ALA A 485 4.09 28.04 -8.07
N PHE A 486 3.00 28.11 -7.34
CA PHE A 486 2.08 29.26 -7.39
C PHE A 486 2.13 30.10 -6.11
N GLY A 487 2.69 29.56 -5.03
CA GLY A 487 2.84 30.29 -3.78
C GLY A 487 1.49 30.78 -3.25
N GLN A 488 1.39 32.10 -3.06
CA GLN A 488 0.17 32.77 -2.61
C GLN A 488 -0.57 33.49 -3.75
N GLN A 489 -0.31 33.12 -5.01
CA GLN A 489 -1.01 33.70 -6.17
C GLN A 489 -2.49 33.33 -6.07
N LYS A 490 -3.35 34.34 -6.04
CA LYS A 490 -4.80 34.16 -5.91
C LYS A 490 -5.45 33.72 -7.22
N GLU A 491 -4.78 33.96 -8.34
CA GLU A 491 -5.26 33.71 -9.71
C GLU A 491 -5.31 32.22 -10.03
N VAL A 492 -4.44 31.41 -9.43
CA VAL A 492 -4.41 29.96 -9.62
C VAL A 492 -4.95 29.25 -8.39
N GLN A 493 -5.98 28.47 -8.57
CA GLN A 493 -6.59 27.69 -7.50
C GLN A 493 -6.02 26.26 -7.44
N PRO A 494 -6.01 25.61 -6.27
CA PRO A 494 -5.55 24.23 -6.16
C PRO A 494 -6.43 23.28 -6.95
N TRP A 495 -5.82 22.27 -7.57
CA TRP A 495 -6.56 21.17 -8.18
C TRP A 495 -7.15 20.26 -7.10
N VAL A 496 -8.49 20.16 -7.08
CA VAL A 496 -9.23 19.33 -6.13
C VAL A 496 -10.24 18.48 -6.90
N ASP A 497 -10.15 17.17 -6.70
CA ASP A 497 -11.17 16.23 -7.15
C ASP A 497 -12.26 16.06 -6.07
N LEU A 498 -13.50 16.21 -6.48
CA LEU A 498 -14.66 15.86 -5.68
C LEU A 498 -15.41 14.75 -6.39
N SER A 499 -15.61 13.63 -5.72
CA SER A 499 -16.37 12.53 -6.31
C SER A 499 -17.52 12.08 -5.42
N ALA A 500 -18.55 11.59 -6.06
CA ALA A 500 -19.66 10.89 -5.43
C ALA A 500 -19.99 9.63 -6.26
N GLY A 501 -20.29 8.54 -5.59
CA GLY A 501 -20.50 7.27 -6.27
C GLY A 501 -21.38 6.28 -5.53
N LEU A 502 -21.71 5.22 -6.24
CA LEU A 502 -22.44 4.06 -5.76
C LEU A 502 -21.48 2.88 -5.57
N ILE A 503 -21.71 2.13 -4.51
CA ILE A 503 -21.01 0.88 -4.23
C ILE A 503 -22.07 -0.22 -4.14
N PHE A 504 -21.82 -1.32 -4.85
CA PHE A 504 -22.67 -2.48 -4.83
C PHE A 504 -21.81 -3.75 -4.80
N ASP A 505 -21.92 -4.54 -3.72
CA ASP A 505 -21.30 -5.85 -3.60
C ASP A 505 -22.39 -6.90 -3.44
N LYS A 506 -22.21 -8.02 -4.11
CA LYS A 506 -23.19 -9.11 -4.08
C LYS A 506 -22.51 -10.47 -4.16
N ARG A 507 -23.05 -11.42 -3.39
CA ARG A 507 -22.67 -12.81 -3.48
C ARG A 507 -23.76 -13.63 -4.16
N TRP A 508 -23.38 -14.46 -5.13
CA TRP A 508 -24.22 -15.48 -5.74
C TRP A 508 -23.48 -16.80 -5.74
N ASN A 509 -23.84 -17.71 -4.85
CA ASN A 509 -23.16 -19.00 -4.72
C ASN A 509 -21.64 -18.83 -4.68
N ASN A 510 -20.95 -19.24 -5.77
CA ASN A 510 -19.50 -19.20 -5.92
C ASN A 510 -18.98 -17.89 -6.49
N PHE A 511 -19.83 -16.95 -6.86
CA PHE A 511 -19.45 -15.64 -7.39
C PHE A 511 -19.56 -14.55 -6.34
N LEU A 512 -18.52 -13.72 -6.23
CA LEU A 512 -18.55 -12.46 -5.51
C LEU A 512 -18.38 -11.36 -6.53
N LEU A 513 -19.32 -10.43 -6.57
CA LEU A 513 -19.26 -9.23 -7.40
C LEU A 513 -19.09 -8.01 -6.49
N GLY A 514 -18.04 -7.22 -6.74
CA GLY A 514 -17.86 -5.89 -6.16
C GLY A 514 -17.91 -4.83 -7.23
N SER A 515 -18.54 -3.70 -6.98
CA SER A 515 -18.56 -2.58 -7.91
C SER A 515 -18.47 -1.22 -7.20
N LYS A 516 -17.77 -0.30 -7.84
CA LYS A 516 -17.66 1.11 -7.43
C LYS A 516 -17.80 1.98 -8.68
N LEU A 517 -18.82 2.83 -8.71
CA LEU A 517 -19.13 3.72 -9.82
C LEU A 517 -19.14 5.16 -9.31
N GLN A 518 -18.26 6.02 -9.78
CA GLN A 518 -18.07 7.38 -9.30
C GLN A 518 -18.14 8.40 -10.44
N LEU A 519 -18.82 9.52 -10.18
CA LEU A 519 -18.66 10.75 -10.94
C LEU A 519 -17.63 11.61 -10.24
N VAL A 520 -16.61 12.02 -10.98
CA VAL A 520 -15.45 12.76 -10.46
C VAL A 520 -15.40 14.12 -11.14
N ASN A 521 -15.53 15.17 -10.34
CA ASN A 521 -15.39 16.55 -10.78
C ASN A 521 -14.00 17.07 -10.38
N GLY A 522 -13.07 17.12 -11.34
CA GLY A 522 -11.76 17.75 -11.17
C GLY A 522 -11.89 19.25 -11.27
N ARG A 523 -11.90 19.93 -10.11
CA ARG A 523 -11.89 21.39 -10.04
C ARG A 523 -10.48 21.91 -10.25
N ASN A 524 -10.31 22.92 -11.10
CA ASN A 524 -9.02 23.49 -11.47
C ASN A 524 -8.04 22.40 -11.95
N TYR A 525 -8.56 21.53 -12.80
CA TYR A 525 -7.85 20.35 -13.30
C TYR A 525 -6.51 20.74 -13.91
N GLN A 526 -5.43 20.13 -13.46
CA GLN A 526 -4.04 20.42 -13.83
C GLN A 526 -3.65 21.91 -13.62
N TRP A 527 -4.30 22.62 -12.68
CA TRP A 527 -4.08 24.04 -12.35
C TRP A 527 -4.30 25.00 -13.53
N GLN A 528 -5.00 24.57 -14.56
CA GLN A 528 -5.26 25.38 -15.75
C GLN A 528 -6.43 26.33 -15.51
N SER A 529 -6.27 27.56 -15.97
CA SER A 529 -7.35 28.55 -15.97
C SER A 529 -8.36 28.25 -17.07
N ALA A 530 -9.61 28.59 -16.83
CA ALA A 530 -10.64 28.59 -17.86
C ALA A 530 -10.44 29.78 -18.81
N ASP A 531 -10.98 29.68 -20.06
CA ASP A 531 -10.86 30.71 -21.08
C ASP A 531 -11.43 32.07 -20.64
N ASN A 532 -12.41 32.07 -19.74
CA ASN A 532 -13.06 33.27 -19.20
C ASN A 532 -12.43 33.75 -17.87
N SER A 533 -11.29 33.20 -17.46
CA SER A 533 -10.61 33.58 -16.22
C SER A 533 -9.96 34.96 -16.35
N SER A 534 -10.14 35.80 -15.33
CA SER A 534 -9.44 37.08 -15.20
C SER A 534 -8.82 37.23 -13.81
N PRO A 535 -7.86 38.16 -13.61
CA PRO A 535 -7.30 38.42 -12.29
C PRO A 535 -8.32 38.83 -11.23
N GLU A 536 -9.38 39.54 -11.64
CA GLU A 536 -10.47 39.96 -10.75
C GLU A 536 -11.45 38.82 -10.47
N PHE A 537 -11.64 37.92 -11.44
CA PHE A 537 -12.57 36.80 -11.36
C PHE A 537 -11.86 35.51 -11.83
N PRO A 538 -10.96 34.96 -11.00
CA PRO A 538 -10.21 33.78 -11.37
C PRO A 538 -11.14 32.55 -11.46
N SER A 539 -11.11 31.87 -12.60
CA SER A 539 -11.87 30.65 -12.87
C SER A 539 -10.94 29.57 -13.39
N GLY A 540 -11.02 28.39 -12.80
CA GLY A 540 -10.23 27.24 -13.22
C GLY A 540 -10.95 26.35 -14.19
N ASN A 541 -10.21 25.56 -14.94
CA ASN A 541 -10.76 24.52 -15.82
C ASN A 541 -11.35 23.37 -14.98
N HIS A 542 -12.59 22.99 -15.28
CA HIS A 542 -13.29 21.90 -14.61
C HIS A 542 -13.43 20.70 -15.54
N LEU A 543 -13.09 19.52 -15.06
CA LEU A 543 -13.18 18.28 -15.83
C LEU A 543 -14.08 17.26 -15.13
N LEU A 544 -15.23 16.99 -15.73
CA LEU A 544 -16.10 15.90 -15.26
C LEU A 544 -15.68 14.58 -15.91
N SER A 545 -15.44 13.57 -15.10
CA SER A 545 -15.04 12.23 -15.52
C SER A 545 -15.86 11.16 -14.81
N PHE A 546 -16.07 10.03 -15.46
CA PHE A 546 -16.63 8.84 -14.84
C PHE A 546 -15.51 7.84 -14.57
N HIS A 547 -15.52 7.29 -13.35
CA HIS A 547 -14.70 6.17 -12.92
C HIS A 547 -15.58 4.99 -12.54
N GLY A 548 -15.32 3.84 -13.14
CA GLY A 548 -16.00 2.59 -12.81
C GLY A 548 -15.00 1.49 -12.52
N ASN A 549 -15.20 0.76 -11.44
CA ASN A 549 -14.45 -0.45 -11.11
C ASN A 549 -15.44 -1.59 -10.85
N LEU A 550 -15.21 -2.71 -11.52
CA LEU A 550 -15.99 -3.94 -11.40
C LEU A 550 -15.06 -5.09 -11.09
N GLN A 551 -15.25 -5.74 -9.95
CA GLN A 551 -14.47 -6.87 -9.49
C GLN A 551 -15.33 -8.13 -9.43
N LEU A 552 -14.88 -9.20 -10.05
CA LEU A 552 -15.50 -10.52 -9.97
C LEU A 552 -14.52 -11.51 -9.38
N VAL A 553 -14.93 -12.21 -8.33
CA VAL A 553 -14.16 -13.31 -7.72
C VAL A 553 -14.96 -14.59 -7.88
N TYR A 554 -14.37 -15.60 -8.53
CA TYR A 554 -14.96 -16.93 -8.62
C TYR A 554 -14.27 -17.90 -7.66
N LEU A 555 -15.08 -18.54 -6.81
CA LEU A 555 -14.65 -19.44 -5.75
C LEU A 555 -14.86 -20.88 -6.19
N TRP A 556 -13.76 -21.60 -6.45
CA TRP A 556 -13.82 -23.04 -6.74
C TRP A 556 -14.26 -23.78 -5.45
N ASP A 557 -15.00 -24.84 -5.56
CA ASP A 557 -15.37 -25.76 -4.44
C ASP A 557 -16.10 -25.15 -3.25
N TYR A 558 -16.73 -23.97 -3.41
CA TYR A 558 -17.60 -23.43 -2.38
C TYR A 558 -18.91 -24.25 -2.31
N LYS A 559 -19.07 -25.05 -1.25
CA LYS A 559 -20.35 -25.71 -0.96
C LYS A 559 -21.16 -24.82 -0.02
N ASN A 560 -22.33 -24.34 -0.49
CA ASN A 560 -23.33 -23.75 0.38
C ASN A 560 -23.67 -24.74 1.51
N LYS A 561 -23.58 -24.28 2.76
CA LYS A 561 -24.18 -24.96 3.91
C LYS A 561 -25.61 -24.45 4.10
#